data_edfc8c7deb5387e5648b995e64ffd32a
#
_entry.id   edfc8c7deb5387e5648b995e64ffd32a
#
_cell.length_a   1.000
_cell.length_b   1.000
_cell.length_c   1.000
_cell.angle_alpha   90.00
_cell.angle_beta   90.00
_cell.angle_gamma   90.00
#
_symmetry.space_group_name_H-M   'P 1'
#
loop_
_entity.id
_entity.type
_entity.pdbx_description
1 polymer ?
#
loop_
_entity_poly.entity_id
_entity_poly.type
_entity_poly.pdbx_seq_one_letter_code
_entity_poly.pdbx_strand_id
1 'polypeptide(L)'
;MLPHPTLDKLQTLRLHGMLKALNEQLKTPDIDSLSFEERLGLLVDRELTERDDKRLSSRLRQARLKHNACLEDIDYRSPRGLDKALILQLSSGQWLRDGLNLIIGGPTGVGKTWLACALAHQACREGYSVRYLRLPRLLEELGLAHGDGRFAKLMSLSLIHIS
;
A
#
# COMPACT_ATOMS: atom_id res chain seq x y z
N MET A 1 37.32 -2.12 12.73
CA MET A 1 36.51 -3.30 13.01
C MET A 1 36.26 -4.00 11.69
N LEU A 2 36.78 -5.21 11.47
CA LEU A 2 36.55 -5.95 10.23
C LEU A 2 35.05 -6.27 10.12
N PRO A 3 34.41 -6.06 8.95
CA PRO A 3 33.01 -6.40 8.78
C PRO A 3 32.79 -7.88 9.01
N HIS A 4 31.77 -8.22 9.78
CA HIS A 4 31.47 -9.62 10.07
C HIS A 4 30.99 -10.29 8.77
N PRO A 5 31.56 -11.42 8.32
CA PRO A 5 31.25 -12.02 7.03
C PRO A 5 29.77 -12.31 6.80
N THR A 6 29.00 -12.52 7.88
CA THR A 6 27.56 -12.73 7.83
C THR A 6 26.80 -11.46 7.41
N LEU A 7 27.26 -10.26 7.84
CA LEU A 7 26.64 -8.99 7.46
C LEU A 7 26.74 -8.75 5.95
N ASP A 8 27.92 -9.03 5.38
CA ASP A 8 28.15 -8.90 3.93
C ASP A 8 27.28 -9.87 3.12
N LYS A 9 27.11 -11.11 3.64
CA LYS A 9 26.22 -12.10 3.01
C LYS A 9 24.75 -11.67 3.07
N LEU A 10 24.27 -11.15 4.20
CA LEU A 10 22.90 -10.63 4.32
C LEU A 10 22.67 -9.46 3.36
N GLN A 11 23.64 -8.59 3.18
CA GLN A 11 23.57 -7.49 2.22
C GLN A 11 23.52 -7.99 0.78
N THR A 12 24.37 -8.95 0.42
CA THR A 12 24.41 -9.58 -0.91
C THR A 12 23.08 -10.27 -1.23
N LEU A 13 22.49 -10.95 -0.26
CA LEU A 13 21.18 -11.59 -0.36
C LEU A 13 19.99 -10.60 -0.31
N ARG A 14 20.27 -9.30 -0.15
CA ARG A 14 19.27 -8.23 -0.02
C ARG A 14 18.30 -8.42 1.17
N LEU A 15 18.78 -9.04 2.24
CA LEU A 15 18.05 -9.22 3.50
C LEU A 15 18.30 -8.02 4.42
N HIS A 16 17.80 -6.85 4.00
CA HIS A 16 18.12 -5.57 4.66
C HIS A 16 17.51 -5.45 6.06
N GLY A 17 16.33 -6.03 6.28
CA GLY A 17 15.67 -6.06 7.59
C GLY A 17 16.48 -6.91 8.58
N MET A 18 16.88 -8.12 8.17
CA MET A 18 17.74 -8.98 8.99
C MET A 18 19.09 -8.32 9.28
N LEU A 19 19.68 -7.64 8.28
CA LEU A 19 20.94 -6.91 8.45
C LEU A 19 20.82 -5.81 9.51
N LYS A 20 19.74 -5.02 9.46
CA LYS A 20 19.46 -3.98 10.47
C LYS A 20 19.28 -4.59 11.86
N ALA A 21 18.41 -5.60 11.97
CA ALA A 21 18.13 -6.23 13.25
C ALA A 21 19.38 -6.92 13.85
N LEU A 22 20.22 -7.57 13.03
CA LEU A 22 21.46 -8.15 13.51
C LEU A 22 22.44 -7.09 14.03
N ASN A 23 22.56 -5.95 13.32
CA ASN A 23 23.38 -4.84 13.79
C ASN A 23 22.86 -4.22 15.09
N GLU A 24 21.54 -4.18 15.29
CA GLU A 24 20.90 -3.74 16.53
C GLU A 24 21.18 -4.74 17.66
N GLN A 25 21.02 -6.03 17.41
CA GLN A 25 21.32 -7.08 18.40
C GLN A 25 22.78 -7.07 18.85
N LEU A 26 23.73 -6.87 17.94
CA LEU A 26 25.17 -6.78 18.27
C LEU A 26 25.52 -5.60 19.17
N LYS A 27 24.67 -4.60 19.27
CA LYS A 27 24.85 -3.41 20.11
C LYS A 27 24.01 -3.43 21.38
N THR A 28 23.08 -4.38 21.49
CA THR A 28 22.15 -4.45 22.61
C THR A 28 22.81 -5.20 23.77
N PRO A 29 22.98 -4.57 24.94
CA PRO A 29 23.37 -5.27 26.15
C PRO A 29 22.34 -6.36 26.48
N ASP A 30 22.79 -7.44 27.07
CA ASP A 30 21.95 -8.57 27.54
C ASP A 30 21.14 -9.29 26.43
N ILE A 31 21.49 -9.11 25.18
CA ILE A 31 20.85 -9.85 24.06
C ILE A 31 20.98 -11.37 24.23
N ASP A 32 22.01 -11.81 24.94
CA ASP A 32 22.29 -13.22 25.24
C ASP A 32 21.31 -13.82 26.27
N SER A 33 20.45 -13.01 26.88
CA SER A 33 19.32 -13.49 27.70
C SER A 33 18.24 -14.16 26.87
N LEU A 34 18.16 -13.84 25.56
CA LEU A 34 17.27 -14.47 24.62
C LEU A 34 17.91 -15.72 24.00
N SER A 35 17.11 -16.76 23.78
CA SER A 35 17.55 -17.96 23.06
C SER A 35 17.93 -17.63 21.60
N PHE A 36 18.66 -18.54 20.97
CA PHE A 36 19.01 -18.37 19.56
C PHE A 36 17.75 -18.28 18.67
N GLU A 37 16.75 -19.11 18.95
CA GLU A 37 15.49 -19.16 18.21
C GLU A 37 14.72 -17.83 18.31
N GLU A 38 14.66 -17.25 19.49
CA GLU A 38 14.02 -15.95 19.70
C GLU A 38 14.75 -14.83 18.95
N ARG A 39 16.09 -14.80 19.04
CA ARG A 39 16.90 -13.82 18.29
C ARG A 39 16.76 -13.97 16.78
N LEU A 40 16.73 -15.19 16.29
CA LEU A 40 16.49 -15.47 14.87
C LEU A 40 15.10 -15.06 14.46
N GLY A 41 14.08 -15.33 15.28
CA GLY A 41 12.70 -14.88 15.06
C GLY A 41 12.61 -13.37 14.87
N LEU A 42 13.25 -12.59 15.74
CA LEU A 42 13.31 -11.12 15.60
C LEU A 42 13.97 -10.66 14.30
N LEU A 43 15.00 -11.37 13.80
CA LEU A 43 15.63 -11.05 12.53
C LEU A 43 14.66 -11.29 11.35
N VAL A 44 13.96 -12.41 11.37
CA VAL A 44 13.00 -12.80 10.33
C VAL A 44 11.81 -11.85 10.31
N ASP A 45 11.24 -11.52 11.47
CA ASP A 45 10.12 -10.60 11.59
C ASP A 45 10.46 -9.20 11.07
N ARG A 46 11.68 -8.73 11.35
CA ARG A 46 12.16 -7.45 10.83
C ARG A 46 12.28 -7.46 9.30
N GLU A 47 12.75 -8.58 8.72
CA GLU A 47 12.83 -8.71 7.26
C GLU A 47 11.46 -8.73 6.60
N LEU A 48 10.49 -9.44 7.18
CA LEU A 48 9.11 -9.45 6.70
C LEU A 48 8.51 -8.05 6.71
N THR A 49 8.63 -7.35 7.83
CA THR A 49 8.15 -5.96 7.97
C THR A 49 8.77 -5.02 6.93
N GLU A 50 10.10 -5.06 6.75
CA GLU A 50 10.79 -4.24 5.75
C GLU A 50 10.32 -4.53 4.31
N ARG A 51 10.05 -5.79 4.00
CA ARG A 51 9.53 -6.18 2.69
C ARG A 51 8.12 -5.69 2.46
N ASP A 52 7.25 -5.83 3.45
CA ASP A 52 5.87 -5.40 3.36
C ASP A 52 5.76 -3.88 3.26
N ASP A 53 6.57 -3.14 4.01
CA ASP A 53 6.68 -1.69 3.91
C ASP A 53 7.15 -1.23 2.52
N LYS A 54 8.15 -1.91 1.95
CA LYS A 54 8.62 -1.63 0.59
C LYS A 54 7.55 -1.90 -0.47
N ARG A 55 6.83 -3.02 -0.33
CA ARG A 55 5.72 -3.38 -1.23
C ARG A 55 4.59 -2.34 -1.16
N LEU A 56 4.18 -1.98 0.06
CA LEU A 56 3.16 -0.95 0.28
C LEU A 56 3.59 0.40 -0.31
N SER A 57 4.80 0.85 0.00
CA SER A 57 5.36 2.10 -0.55
C SER A 57 5.39 2.10 -2.08
N SER A 58 5.73 0.98 -2.69
CA SER A 58 5.71 0.82 -4.15
C SER A 58 4.28 0.93 -4.71
N ARG A 59 3.30 0.23 -4.10
CA ARG A 59 1.88 0.30 -4.51
C ARG A 59 1.34 1.73 -4.40
N LEU A 60 1.58 2.41 -3.28
CA LEU A 60 1.13 3.78 -3.06
C LEU A 60 1.74 4.76 -4.08
N ARG A 61 3.02 4.62 -4.40
CA ARG A 61 3.68 5.42 -5.44
C ARG A 61 3.05 5.19 -6.81
N GLN A 62 2.74 3.95 -7.16
CA GLN A 62 2.09 3.60 -8.42
C GLN A 62 0.64 4.07 -8.48
N ALA A 63 -0.06 4.05 -7.36
CA ALA A 63 -1.46 4.47 -7.26
C ALA A 63 -1.65 5.95 -7.61
N ARG A 64 -0.66 6.81 -7.36
CA ARG A 64 -0.71 8.26 -7.62
C ARG A 64 -1.94 8.93 -7.03
N LEU A 65 -2.29 8.57 -5.80
CA LEU A 65 -3.45 9.13 -5.12
C LEU A 65 -3.35 10.65 -5.02
N LYS A 66 -4.50 11.35 -5.17
CA LYS A 66 -4.56 12.82 -5.08
C LYS A 66 -4.31 13.30 -3.65
N HIS A 67 -4.75 12.53 -2.66
CA HIS A 67 -4.63 12.84 -1.23
C HIS A 67 -3.92 11.69 -0.52
N ASN A 68 -3.06 12.04 0.42
CA ASN A 68 -2.53 11.09 1.40
C ASN A 68 -3.58 10.98 2.52
N ALA A 69 -4.51 10.05 2.36
CA ALA A 69 -5.68 9.89 3.21
C ALA A 69 -5.73 8.46 3.74
N CYS A 70 -6.04 8.32 5.04
CA CYS A 70 -6.23 7.04 5.70
C CYS A 70 -7.65 6.95 6.28
N LEU A 71 -8.22 5.77 6.36
CA LEU A 71 -9.57 5.58 6.93
C LEU A 71 -9.61 5.92 8.42
N GLU A 72 -8.49 5.78 9.10
CA GLU A 72 -8.30 6.12 10.51
C GLU A 72 -8.46 7.62 10.79
N ASP A 73 -8.21 8.47 9.78
CA ASP A 73 -8.28 9.94 9.88
C ASP A 73 -9.69 10.49 9.61
N ILE A 74 -10.70 9.63 9.45
CA ILE A 74 -12.08 10.07 9.19
C ILE A 74 -12.66 10.74 10.43
N ASP A 75 -13.01 12.02 10.31
CA ASP A 75 -13.80 12.72 11.33
C ASP A 75 -15.29 12.42 11.17
N TYR A 76 -15.80 11.57 12.05
CA TYR A 76 -17.22 11.21 12.13
C TYR A 76 -18.08 12.23 12.88
N ARG A 77 -17.48 13.26 13.52
CA ARG A 77 -18.22 14.29 14.26
C ARG A 77 -18.87 15.29 13.32
N SER A 78 -18.28 15.48 12.14
CA SER A 78 -18.84 16.36 11.12
C SER A 78 -20.13 15.76 10.55
N PRO A 79 -21.23 16.52 10.45
CA PRO A 79 -22.52 16.03 9.95
C PRO A 79 -22.50 15.87 8.42
N ARG A 80 -21.76 14.91 7.92
CA ARG A 80 -21.59 14.61 6.48
C ARG A 80 -22.42 13.42 6.02
N GLY A 81 -23.20 12.82 6.92
CA GLY A 81 -23.99 11.63 6.63
C GLY A 81 -23.16 10.37 6.39
N LEU A 82 -21.92 10.32 6.90
CA LEU A 82 -21.09 9.10 6.81
C LEU A 82 -21.52 8.10 7.88
N ASP A 83 -21.94 6.92 7.43
CA ASP A 83 -22.20 5.79 8.31
C ASP A 83 -20.88 5.08 8.65
N LYS A 84 -20.53 5.11 9.94
CA LYS A 84 -19.32 4.45 10.45
C LYS A 84 -19.35 2.94 10.22
N ALA A 85 -20.51 2.29 10.36
CA ALA A 85 -20.64 0.86 10.15
C ALA A 85 -20.38 0.49 8.69
N LEU A 86 -20.89 1.27 7.74
CA LEU A 86 -20.64 1.10 6.33
C LEU A 86 -19.14 1.30 6.01
N ILE A 87 -18.50 2.32 6.56
CA ILE A 87 -17.06 2.54 6.33
C ILE A 87 -16.22 1.38 6.88
N LEU A 88 -16.54 0.86 8.06
CA LEU A 88 -15.88 -0.32 8.61
C LEU A 88 -16.09 -1.56 7.73
N GLN A 89 -17.28 -1.76 7.19
CA GLN A 89 -17.54 -2.83 6.23
C GLN A 89 -16.72 -2.68 4.95
N LEU A 90 -16.64 -1.46 4.40
CA LEU A 90 -15.81 -1.18 3.21
C LEU A 90 -14.32 -1.37 3.49
N SER A 91 -13.85 -1.05 4.71
CA SER A 91 -12.47 -1.20 5.11
C SER A 91 -11.99 -2.66 5.15
N SER A 92 -12.92 -3.62 5.30
CA SER A 92 -12.60 -5.05 5.28
C SER A 92 -12.14 -5.57 3.91
N GLY A 93 -12.30 -4.78 2.85
CA GLY A 93 -11.93 -5.15 1.48
C GLY A 93 -12.80 -6.25 0.86
N GLN A 94 -13.88 -6.69 1.53
CA GLN A 94 -14.73 -7.77 0.99
C GLN A 94 -15.32 -7.42 -0.37
N TRP A 95 -15.78 -6.18 -0.54
CA TRP A 95 -16.32 -5.68 -1.81
C TRP A 95 -15.31 -5.77 -2.97
N LEU A 96 -14.00 -5.63 -2.70
CA LEU A 96 -12.95 -5.82 -3.71
C LEU A 96 -12.80 -7.30 -4.08
N ARG A 97 -12.85 -8.19 -3.09
CA ARG A 97 -12.79 -9.64 -3.32
C ARG A 97 -13.99 -10.14 -4.12
N ASP A 98 -15.14 -9.53 -3.87
CA ASP A 98 -16.40 -9.88 -4.55
C ASP A 98 -16.55 -9.19 -5.92
N GLY A 99 -15.55 -8.39 -6.35
CA GLY A 99 -15.56 -7.68 -7.63
C GLY A 99 -16.65 -6.61 -7.74
N LEU A 100 -17.11 -6.06 -6.61
CA LEU A 100 -18.17 -5.07 -6.59
C LEU A 100 -17.65 -3.66 -6.92
N ASN A 101 -18.48 -2.86 -7.59
CA ASN A 101 -18.21 -1.45 -7.86
C ASN A 101 -18.72 -0.59 -6.70
N LEU A 102 -17.95 0.44 -6.34
CA LEU A 102 -18.34 1.45 -5.37
C LEU A 102 -18.51 2.80 -6.04
N ILE A 103 -19.70 3.39 -5.91
CA ILE A 103 -20.01 4.73 -6.39
C ILE A 103 -20.17 5.67 -5.21
N ILE A 104 -19.39 6.78 -5.18
CA ILE A 104 -19.45 7.78 -4.13
C ILE A 104 -20.08 9.04 -4.69
N GLY A 105 -21.35 9.28 -4.35
CA GLY A 105 -22.13 10.45 -4.74
C GLY A 105 -22.24 11.51 -3.62
N GLY A 106 -22.57 12.75 -4.00
CA GLY A 106 -22.85 13.82 -3.06
C GLY A 106 -22.43 15.22 -3.54
N PRO A 107 -22.73 16.30 -2.79
CA PRO A 107 -22.39 17.68 -3.15
C PRO A 107 -20.89 17.93 -3.28
N THR A 108 -20.51 19.02 -3.93
CA THR A 108 -19.10 19.44 -4.03
C THR A 108 -18.58 19.83 -2.63
N GLY A 109 -17.31 19.50 -2.34
CA GLY A 109 -16.65 19.89 -1.10
C GLY A 109 -16.83 18.95 0.09
N VAL A 110 -17.72 17.96 0.05
CA VAL A 110 -17.99 17.05 1.19
C VAL A 110 -16.89 15.99 1.43
N GLY A 111 -15.83 15.95 0.63
CA GLY A 111 -14.71 15.03 0.85
C GLY A 111 -14.75 13.71 0.07
N LYS A 112 -15.60 13.57 -0.97
CA LYS A 112 -15.70 12.34 -1.78
C LYS A 112 -14.35 11.82 -2.29
N THR A 113 -13.55 12.70 -2.88
CA THR A 113 -12.23 12.34 -3.41
C THR A 113 -11.27 11.92 -2.30
N TRP A 114 -11.35 12.57 -1.14
CA TRP A 114 -10.57 12.20 0.03
C TRP A 114 -10.93 10.79 0.51
N LEU A 115 -12.23 10.50 0.64
CA LEU A 115 -12.72 9.18 1.04
C LEU A 115 -12.33 8.10 0.01
N ALA A 116 -12.45 8.39 -1.29
CA ALA A 116 -12.00 7.48 -2.34
C ALA A 116 -10.49 7.20 -2.23
N CYS A 117 -9.66 8.22 -1.93
CA CYS A 117 -8.23 8.02 -1.70
C CYS A 117 -7.94 7.21 -0.43
N ALA A 118 -8.72 7.39 0.65
CA ALA A 118 -8.57 6.62 1.88
C ALA A 118 -8.90 5.13 1.67
N LEU A 119 -9.98 4.81 0.94
CA LEU A 119 -10.31 3.43 0.55
C LEU A 119 -9.26 2.84 -0.39
N ALA A 120 -8.75 3.62 -1.34
CA ALA A 120 -7.68 3.21 -2.24
C ALA A 120 -6.36 2.94 -1.48
N HIS A 121 -6.03 3.75 -0.47
CA HIS A 121 -4.89 3.52 0.41
C HIS A 121 -5.06 2.21 1.19
N GLN A 122 -6.26 1.95 1.74
CA GLN A 122 -6.57 0.69 2.42
C GLN A 122 -6.43 -0.51 1.48
N ALA A 123 -6.91 -0.41 0.23
CA ALA A 123 -6.72 -1.46 -0.77
C ALA A 123 -5.22 -1.74 -1.04
N CYS A 124 -4.36 -0.70 -1.09
CA CYS A 124 -2.92 -0.89 -1.20
C CYS A 124 -2.33 -1.64 0.01
N ARG A 125 -2.81 -1.38 1.22
CA ARG A 125 -2.41 -2.10 2.46
C ARG A 125 -2.81 -3.57 2.39
N GLU A 126 -3.98 -3.87 1.85
CA GLU A 126 -4.49 -5.23 1.61
C GLU A 126 -3.77 -5.97 0.46
N GLY A 127 -2.85 -5.33 -0.21
CA GLY A 127 -2.04 -5.95 -1.27
C GLY A 127 -2.51 -5.69 -2.69
N TYR A 128 -3.61 -4.98 -2.87
CA TYR A 128 -4.13 -4.65 -4.20
C TYR A 128 -3.29 -3.57 -4.89
N SER A 129 -3.17 -3.68 -6.22
CA SER A 129 -2.66 -2.60 -7.06
C SER A 129 -3.78 -1.60 -7.35
N VAL A 130 -3.52 -0.33 -7.07
CA VAL A 130 -4.50 0.73 -7.25
C VAL A 130 -3.98 1.76 -8.23
N ARG A 131 -4.89 2.38 -9.00
CA ARG A 131 -4.57 3.51 -9.87
C ARG A 131 -5.64 4.59 -9.73
N TYR A 132 -5.24 5.79 -9.35
CA TYR A 132 -6.10 6.96 -9.33
C TYR A 132 -6.06 7.64 -10.70
N LEU A 133 -7.24 7.81 -11.31
CA LEU A 133 -7.38 8.46 -12.62
C LEU A 133 -8.45 9.55 -12.55
N ARG A 134 -8.19 10.67 -13.20
CA ARG A 134 -9.20 11.71 -13.45
C ARG A 134 -9.78 11.49 -14.83
N LEU A 135 -11.11 11.33 -14.90
CA LEU A 135 -11.80 10.99 -16.16
C LEU A 135 -11.43 11.90 -17.35
N PRO A 136 -11.39 13.25 -17.21
CA PRO A 136 -11.01 14.10 -18.35
C PRO A 136 -9.61 13.76 -18.88
N ARG A 137 -8.63 13.58 -17.98
CA ARG A 137 -7.28 13.22 -18.36
C ARG A 137 -7.18 11.83 -18.97
N LEU A 138 -7.95 10.87 -18.45
CA LEU A 138 -8.00 9.54 -19.02
C LEU A 138 -8.53 9.59 -20.46
N LEU A 139 -9.58 10.37 -20.72
CA LEU A 139 -10.14 10.54 -22.07
C LEU A 139 -9.16 11.20 -23.04
N GLU A 140 -8.40 12.20 -22.58
CA GLU A 140 -7.33 12.82 -23.36
C GLU A 140 -6.23 11.80 -23.70
N GLU A 141 -5.76 11.04 -22.71
CA GLU A 141 -4.75 9.99 -22.90
C GLU A 141 -5.24 8.89 -23.87
N LEU A 142 -6.52 8.50 -23.79
CA LEU A 142 -7.13 7.53 -24.70
C LEU A 142 -7.23 8.08 -26.13
N GLY A 143 -7.60 9.35 -26.28
CA GLY A 143 -7.65 10.02 -27.59
C GLY A 143 -6.29 10.04 -28.27
N LEU A 144 -5.23 10.42 -27.54
CA LEU A 144 -3.86 10.40 -28.03
C LEU A 144 -3.38 8.97 -28.35
N ALA A 145 -3.70 8.00 -27.49
CA ALA A 145 -3.31 6.61 -27.68
C ALA A 145 -3.99 5.95 -28.88
N HIS A 146 -5.15 6.43 -29.28
CA HIS A 146 -5.84 5.95 -30.48
C HIS A 146 -5.07 6.34 -31.76
N GLY A 147 -4.44 7.52 -31.76
CA GLY A 147 -3.62 7.98 -32.89
C GLY A 147 -2.23 7.32 -32.98
N ASP A 148 -1.64 6.86 -31.89
CA ASP A 148 -0.27 6.30 -31.83
C ASP A 148 -0.21 4.78 -31.59
N GLY A 149 -1.33 4.08 -31.63
CA GLY A 149 -1.41 2.61 -31.50
C GLY A 149 -1.28 2.06 -30.08
N ARG A 150 -1.18 2.91 -29.04
CA ARG A 150 -1.10 2.47 -27.63
C ARG A 150 -2.45 2.19 -26.96
N PHE A 151 -3.57 2.38 -27.71
CA PHE A 151 -4.92 2.26 -27.20
C PHE A 151 -5.19 0.89 -26.56
N ALA A 152 -4.84 -0.21 -27.26
CA ALA A 152 -5.03 -1.56 -26.74
C ALA A 152 -4.28 -1.81 -25.42
N LYS A 153 -3.08 -1.26 -25.28
CA LYS A 153 -2.28 -1.36 -24.04
C LYS A 153 -2.89 -0.53 -22.90
N LEU A 154 -3.43 0.64 -23.17
CA LEU A 154 -4.13 1.46 -22.18
C LEU A 154 -5.44 0.81 -21.73
N MET A 155 -6.20 0.25 -22.66
CA MET A 155 -7.44 -0.48 -22.35
C MET A 155 -7.17 -1.75 -21.54
N SER A 156 -6.14 -2.51 -21.88
CA SER A 156 -5.76 -3.69 -21.08
C SER A 156 -5.38 -3.33 -19.64
N LEU A 157 -4.71 -2.20 -19.42
CA LEU A 157 -4.40 -1.70 -18.08
C LEU A 157 -5.64 -1.28 -17.28
N SER A 158 -6.72 -0.84 -17.95
CA SER A 158 -7.98 -0.49 -17.30
C SER A 158 -8.89 -1.71 -17.05
N LEU A 159 -8.71 -2.79 -17.81
CA LEU A 159 -9.51 -4.02 -17.72
C LEU A 159 -8.88 -5.10 -16.80
N ILE A 160 -7.57 -5.07 -16.57
CA ILE A 160 -6.84 -6.08 -15.77
C ILE A 160 -7.07 -5.92 -14.25
N HIS A 161 -7.75 -4.88 -13.80
CA HIS A 161 -8.01 -4.66 -12.37
C HIS A 161 -9.38 -5.15 -11.89
N ILE A 162 -10.01 -6.06 -12.62
CA ILE A 162 -11.26 -6.74 -12.23
C ILE A 162 -11.02 -8.26 -12.12
N SER A 163 -9.82 -8.67 -11.72
CA SER A 163 -9.55 -10.09 -11.42
C SER A 163 -8.80 -10.26 -10.13
#